data_0842a0b2e9dea428f360c37aa35e1789
#
_entry.id   0842a0b2e9dea428f360c37aa35e1789
#
_cell.length_a   1.000
_cell.length_b   1.000
_cell.length_c   1.000
_cell.angle_alpha   90.00
_cell.angle_beta   90.00
_cell.angle_gamma   90.00
#
_symmetry.space_group_name_H-M   'P 1'
#
loop_
_entity.id
_entity.type
_entity.pdbx_description
1 polymer ?
#
loop_
_entity_poly.entity_id
_entity_poly.type
_entity_poly.pdbx_seq_one_letter_code
_entity_poly.pdbx_strand_id
1 'polypeptide(L)'
;MKEHIRKRKIMAVTLIGSLANFLLLVFKFIAGVLGHSSAMIADAVHSLSDFVTDVIVLLFINISSKPKDEGHDYGHGKYETLATTIIGIVLMCVGAGLFWDGVNKVFGFYLGGEQLESPGKIALIAAIISILIKEALYRLTLYVGKKENSQAVIANAWHHRSDAFSSIGTTLGIGGAILLGDNWRVLDPIAAVIVSILIVKVAFQLVIPAINDLLEKSLPTEVEDKILSIINETPEVRNPHNLCTRIIGNDFAIEVHIRVDGQITVSRAHELTKEIESKLRLKFGPATHIVLHVEPIKEKKDE
;
A
#
# COMPACT_ATOMS: atom_id res chain seq x y z
N MET A 1 31.39 0.34 -9.95
CA MET A 1 31.28 -1.08 -10.38
C MET A 1 30.48 -1.95 -9.39
N LYS A 2 30.81 -1.99 -8.09
CA LYS A 2 30.10 -2.81 -7.08
C LYS A 2 28.62 -2.42 -6.92
N GLU A 3 28.30 -1.12 -6.91
CA GLU A 3 26.93 -0.61 -6.77
C GLU A 3 26.03 -0.96 -7.97
N HIS A 4 26.58 -0.93 -9.16
CA HIS A 4 25.87 -1.32 -10.39
C HIS A 4 25.55 -2.83 -10.40
N ILE A 5 26.48 -3.67 -9.91
CA ILE A 5 26.25 -5.11 -9.76
C ILE A 5 25.18 -5.39 -8.70
N ARG A 6 25.21 -4.68 -7.56
CA ARG A 6 24.18 -4.75 -6.51
C ARG A 6 22.80 -4.42 -7.06
N LYS A 7 22.66 -3.28 -7.76
CA LYS A 7 21.39 -2.85 -8.37
C LYS A 7 20.85 -3.90 -9.36
N ARG A 8 21.71 -4.47 -10.22
CA ARG A 8 21.31 -5.52 -11.16
C ARG A 8 20.79 -6.78 -10.47
N LYS A 9 21.40 -7.24 -9.39
CA LYS A 9 20.94 -8.42 -8.64
C LYS A 9 19.60 -8.18 -7.94
N ILE A 10 19.42 -7.02 -7.31
CA ILE A 10 18.16 -6.61 -6.70
C ILE A 10 17.07 -6.58 -7.77
N MET A 11 17.32 -5.90 -8.89
CA MET A 11 16.37 -5.82 -10.00
C MET A 11 16.01 -7.22 -10.54
N ALA A 12 17.00 -8.09 -10.74
CA ALA A 12 16.77 -9.43 -11.26
C ALA A 12 15.87 -10.27 -10.34
N VAL A 13 16.13 -10.28 -9.02
CA VAL A 13 15.30 -11.05 -8.08
C VAL A 13 13.88 -10.50 -7.98
N THR A 14 13.71 -9.18 -8.05
CA THR A 14 12.38 -8.54 -8.05
C THR A 14 11.61 -8.91 -9.32
N LEU A 15 12.24 -8.83 -10.51
CA LEU A 15 11.60 -9.22 -11.77
C LEU A 15 11.24 -10.71 -11.82
N ILE A 16 12.10 -11.58 -11.30
CA ILE A 16 11.80 -13.02 -11.20
C ILE A 16 10.59 -13.23 -10.29
N GLY A 17 10.54 -12.53 -9.13
CA GLY A 17 9.41 -12.58 -8.21
C GLY A 17 8.10 -12.12 -8.87
N SER A 18 8.10 -10.96 -9.53
CA SER A 18 6.92 -10.42 -10.22
C SER A 18 6.43 -11.32 -11.34
N LEU A 19 7.35 -11.87 -12.16
CA LEU A 19 6.97 -12.81 -13.23
C LEU A 19 6.38 -14.11 -12.67
N ALA A 20 6.98 -14.65 -11.62
CA ALA A 20 6.46 -15.86 -10.97
C ALA A 20 5.08 -15.61 -10.32
N ASN A 21 4.87 -14.45 -9.70
CA ASN A 21 3.57 -14.04 -9.16
C ASN A 21 2.51 -13.94 -10.25
N PHE A 22 2.85 -13.34 -11.39
CA PHE A 22 1.93 -13.26 -12.54
C PHE A 22 1.56 -14.65 -13.08
N LEU A 23 2.54 -15.52 -13.26
CA LEU A 23 2.29 -16.90 -13.74
C LEU A 23 1.45 -17.70 -12.73
N LEU A 24 1.72 -17.54 -11.43
CA LEU A 24 0.91 -18.15 -10.38
C LEU A 24 -0.52 -17.64 -10.37
N LEU A 25 -0.72 -16.33 -10.53
CA LEU A 25 -2.04 -15.71 -10.62
C LEU A 25 -2.88 -16.36 -11.73
N VAL A 26 -2.32 -16.40 -12.96
CA VAL A 26 -3.00 -17.00 -14.11
C VAL A 26 -3.30 -18.49 -13.88
N PHE A 27 -2.32 -19.21 -13.34
CA PHE A 27 -2.48 -20.65 -13.05
C PHE A 27 -3.55 -20.92 -11.98
N LYS A 28 -3.56 -20.15 -10.88
CA LYS A 28 -4.59 -20.24 -9.84
C LYS A 28 -5.98 -19.92 -10.38
N PHE A 29 -6.10 -18.89 -11.19
CA PHE A 29 -7.39 -18.50 -11.77
C PHE A 29 -7.95 -19.61 -12.67
N ILE A 30 -7.13 -20.13 -13.59
CA ILE A 30 -7.51 -21.25 -14.46
C ILE A 30 -7.88 -22.49 -13.63
N ALA A 31 -7.07 -22.84 -12.64
CA ALA A 31 -7.30 -23.99 -11.79
C ALA A 31 -8.55 -23.83 -10.90
N GLY A 32 -8.86 -22.62 -10.46
CA GLY A 32 -10.06 -22.30 -9.70
C GLY A 32 -11.33 -22.46 -10.52
N VAL A 33 -11.32 -21.94 -11.74
CA VAL A 33 -12.47 -22.05 -12.68
C VAL A 33 -12.66 -23.50 -13.12
N LEU A 34 -11.62 -24.16 -13.65
CA LEU A 34 -11.72 -25.55 -14.12
C LEU A 34 -11.91 -26.57 -12.99
N GLY A 35 -11.45 -26.24 -11.80
CA GLY A 35 -11.60 -27.04 -10.61
C GLY A 35 -12.86 -26.74 -9.80
N HIS A 36 -13.73 -25.85 -10.25
CA HIS A 36 -14.97 -25.45 -9.54
C HIS A 36 -14.72 -25.13 -8.05
N SER A 37 -13.57 -24.50 -7.72
CA SER A 37 -13.17 -24.19 -6.35
C SER A 37 -13.33 -22.71 -6.05
N SER A 38 -14.25 -22.38 -5.15
CA SER A 38 -14.47 -21.02 -4.66
C SER A 38 -13.24 -20.49 -3.89
N ALA A 39 -12.59 -21.34 -3.11
CA ALA A 39 -11.38 -21.00 -2.36
C ALA A 39 -10.20 -20.66 -3.30
N MET A 40 -10.03 -21.44 -4.38
CA MET A 40 -8.95 -21.17 -5.35
C MET A 40 -9.19 -19.88 -6.14
N ILE A 41 -10.44 -19.56 -6.50
CA ILE A 41 -10.78 -18.29 -7.15
C ILE A 41 -10.49 -17.12 -6.19
N ALA A 42 -10.87 -17.24 -4.92
CA ALA A 42 -10.59 -16.21 -3.93
C ALA A 42 -9.07 -16.01 -3.72
N ASP A 43 -8.29 -17.11 -3.66
CA ASP A 43 -6.82 -17.05 -3.56
C ASP A 43 -6.16 -16.46 -4.83
N ALA A 44 -6.74 -16.70 -6.01
CA ALA A 44 -6.31 -16.05 -7.25
C ALA A 44 -6.58 -14.53 -7.23
N VAL A 45 -7.75 -14.11 -6.76
CA VAL A 45 -8.09 -12.68 -6.62
C VAL A 45 -7.20 -12.00 -5.57
N HIS A 46 -6.86 -12.67 -4.49
CA HIS A 46 -5.87 -12.16 -3.52
C HIS A 46 -4.51 -11.94 -4.19
N SER A 47 -4.02 -12.91 -4.97
CA SER A 47 -2.78 -12.77 -5.74
C SER A 47 -2.88 -11.69 -6.84
N LEU A 48 -4.08 -11.45 -7.39
CA LEU A 48 -4.33 -10.33 -8.31
C LEU A 48 -4.18 -8.99 -7.61
N SER A 49 -4.64 -8.85 -6.36
CA SER A 49 -4.50 -7.60 -5.61
C SER A 49 -3.03 -7.20 -5.43
N ASP A 50 -2.17 -8.16 -5.11
CA ASP A 50 -0.73 -7.94 -4.95
C ASP A 50 -0.10 -7.52 -6.28
N PHE A 51 -0.40 -8.26 -7.35
CA PHE A 51 0.13 -7.96 -8.69
C PHE A 51 -0.32 -6.59 -9.21
N VAL A 52 -1.58 -6.24 -9.01
CA VAL A 52 -2.13 -4.94 -9.43
C VAL A 52 -1.46 -3.80 -8.66
N THR A 53 -1.23 -3.96 -7.36
CA THR A 53 -0.49 -2.97 -6.56
C THR A 53 0.92 -2.75 -7.12
N ASP A 54 1.64 -3.82 -7.46
CA ASP A 54 2.97 -3.75 -8.09
C ASP A 54 2.93 -3.02 -9.43
N VAL A 55 1.93 -3.31 -10.29
CA VAL A 55 1.76 -2.68 -11.61
C VAL A 55 1.45 -1.18 -11.48
N ILE A 56 0.63 -0.79 -10.50
CA ILE A 56 0.34 0.63 -10.26
C ILE A 56 1.61 1.38 -9.91
N VAL A 57 2.37 0.86 -8.95
CA VAL A 57 3.64 1.46 -8.55
C VAL A 57 4.55 1.64 -9.78
N LEU A 58 4.63 0.66 -10.66
CA LEU A 58 5.47 0.72 -11.87
C LEU A 58 4.95 1.70 -12.93
N LEU A 59 3.64 1.72 -13.20
CA LEU A 59 3.06 2.57 -14.23
C LEU A 59 2.95 4.02 -13.79
N PHE A 60 2.50 4.24 -12.55
CA PHE A 60 2.23 5.59 -12.05
C PHE A 60 3.47 6.30 -11.52
N ILE A 61 4.55 5.57 -11.16
CA ILE A 61 5.83 6.20 -10.79
C ILE A 61 6.34 7.16 -11.88
N ASN A 62 6.12 6.82 -13.16
CA ASN A 62 6.52 7.68 -14.27
C ASN A 62 5.60 8.91 -14.45
N ILE A 63 4.31 8.78 -14.12
CA ILE A 63 3.33 9.87 -14.24
C ILE A 63 3.41 10.77 -13.00
N SER A 64 3.43 10.18 -11.82
CA SER A 64 3.50 10.92 -10.55
C SER A 64 4.82 11.67 -10.37
N SER A 65 5.91 11.16 -10.98
CA SER A 65 7.22 11.82 -10.98
C SER A 65 7.34 12.98 -11.97
N LYS A 66 6.32 13.27 -12.79
CA LYS A 66 6.36 14.43 -13.68
C LYS A 66 6.37 15.71 -12.85
N PRO A 67 7.29 16.65 -13.17
CA PRO A 67 7.35 17.92 -12.48
C PRO A 67 6.07 18.75 -12.73
N LYS A 68 5.99 19.87 -12.05
CA LYS A 68 4.98 20.91 -12.27
C LYS A 68 4.93 21.33 -13.73
N ASP A 69 3.72 21.54 -14.24
CA ASP A 69 3.45 22.07 -15.58
C ASP A 69 2.33 23.13 -15.52
N GLU A 70 1.95 23.70 -16.66
CA GLU A 70 0.91 24.74 -16.74
C GLU A 70 -0.47 24.29 -16.22
N GLY A 71 -0.73 22.98 -16.18
CA GLY A 71 -2.01 22.42 -15.71
C GLY A 71 -1.96 21.92 -14.25
N HIS A 72 -0.77 21.72 -13.71
CA HIS A 72 -0.57 21.10 -12.39
C HIS A 72 0.55 21.78 -11.61
N ASP A 73 0.24 22.91 -10.95
CA ASP A 73 1.18 23.73 -10.18
C ASP A 73 1.85 22.98 -9.02
N TYR A 74 1.22 21.94 -8.50
CA TYR A 74 1.77 21.09 -7.44
C TYR A 74 2.37 19.78 -7.96
N GLY A 75 2.46 19.60 -9.30
CA GLY A 75 2.94 18.37 -9.92
C GLY A 75 1.87 17.28 -10.00
N HIS A 76 2.29 16.08 -10.37
CA HIS A 76 1.37 14.98 -10.70
C HIS A 76 1.29 13.88 -9.61
N GLY A 77 1.82 14.13 -8.42
CA GLY A 77 1.91 13.13 -7.35
C GLY A 77 0.57 12.46 -6.99
N LYS A 78 -0.54 13.21 -7.02
CA LYS A 78 -1.88 12.67 -6.67
C LYS A 78 -2.47 11.69 -7.68
N TYR A 79 -1.88 11.54 -8.88
CA TYR A 79 -2.32 10.51 -9.84
C TYR A 79 -2.11 9.09 -9.31
N GLU A 80 -1.02 8.86 -8.57
CA GLU A 80 -0.78 7.57 -7.91
C GLU A 80 -1.83 7.29 -6.84
N THR A 81 -2.15 8.29 -6.02
CA THR A 81 -3.17 8.19 -4.98
C THR A 81 -4.57 7.90 -5.57
N LEU A 82 -4.93 8.58 -6.66
CA LEU A 82 -6.18 8.35 -7.38
C LEU A 82 -6.26 6.92 -7.93
N ALA A 83 -5.19 6.45 -8.57
CA ALA A 83 -5.14 5.10 -9.11
C ALA A 83 -5.28 4.04 -8.00
N THR A 84 -4.55 4.21 -6.89
CA THR A 84 -4.65 3.35 -5.70
C THR A 84 -6.08 3.32 -5.14
N THR A 85 -6.76 4.48 -5.10
CA THR A 85 -8.15 4.57 -4.66
C THR A 85 -9.08 3.76 -5.56
N ILE A 86 -8.99 3.93 -6.89
CA ILE A 86 -9.85 3.23 -7.85
C ILE A 86 -9.66 1.71 -7.72
N ILE A 87 -8.44 1.24 -7.66
CA ILE A 87 -8.14 -0.19 -7.55
C ILE A 87 -8.59 -0.75 -6.22
N GLY A 88 -8.35 -0.04 -5.13
CA GLY A 88 -8.83 -0.46 -3.83
C GLY A 88 -10.38 -0.60 -3.79
N ILE A 89 -11.11 0.31 -4.44
CA ILE A 89 -12.57 0.21 -4.58
C ILE A 89 -12.96 -1.03 -5.40
N VAL A 90 -12.31 -1.28 -6.53
CA VAL A 90 -12.57 -2.48 -7.36
C VAL A 90 -12.32 -3.75 -6.56
N LEU A 91 -11.21 -3.83 -5.83
CA LEU A 91 -10.89 -4.97 -4.95
C LEU A 91 -11.93 -5.16 -3.85
N MET A 92 -12.42 -4.07 -3.27
CA MET A 92 -13.48 -4.11 -2.25
C MET A 92 -14.77 -4.71 -2.81
N CYS A 93 -15.18 -4.28 -4.01
CA CYS A 93 -16.37 -4.82 -4.68
C CYS A 93 -16.21 -6.30 -5.01
N VAL A 94 -15.05 -6.70 -5.54
CA VAL A 94 -14.79 -8.11 -5.89
C VAL A 94 -14.70 -8.97 -4.62
N GLY A 95 -14.00 -8.50 -3.58
CA GLY A 95 -13.91 -9.21 -2.30
C GLY A 95 -15.28 -9.38 -1.63
N ALA A 96 -16.11 -8.33 -1.64
CA ALA A 96 -17.49 -8.40 -1.13
C ALA A 96 -18.35 -9.38 -1.95
N GLY A 97 -18.20 -9.41 -3.27
CA GLY A 97 -18.88 -10.37 -4.14
C GLY A 97 -18.50 -11.83 -3.83
N LEU A 98 -17.20 -12.10 -3.66
CA LEU A 98 -16.71 -13.44 -3.28
C LEU A 98 -17.19 -13.85 -1.88
N PHE A 99 -17.19 -12.90 -0.94
CA PHE A 99 -17.74 -13.14 0.39
C PHE A 99 -19.21 -13.54 0.32
N TRP A 100 -20.01 -12.79 -0.42
CA TRP A 100 -21.45 -13.05 -0.59
C TRP A 100 -21.71 -14.41 -1.26
N ASP A 101 -20.99 -14.74 -2.33
CA ASP A 101 -21.10 -16.05 -3.00
C ASP A 101 -20.73 -17.19 -2.05
N GLY A 102 -19.61 -17.08 -1.32
CA GLY A 102 -19.18 -18.06 -0.36
C GLY A 102 -20.20 -18.28 0.78
N VAL A 103 -20.70 -17.18 1.35
CA VAL A 103 -21.72 -17.23 2.41
C VAL A 103 -23.00 -17.89 1.90
N ASN A 104 -23.50 -17.55 0.71
CA ASN A 104 -24.69 -18.16 0.13
C ASN A 104 -24.51 -19.67 -0.08
N LYS A 105 -23.35 -20.12 -0.55
CA LYS A 105 -23.03 -21.56 -0.70
C LYS A 105 -23.04 -22.30 0.65
N VAL A 106 -22.48 -21.66 1.69
CA VAL A 106 -22.49 -22.24 3.04
C VAL A 106 -23.93 -22.34 3.58
N PHE A 107 -24.71 -21.26 3.46
CA PHE A 107 -26.11 -21.28 3.89
C PHE A 107 -26.97 -22.22 3.07
N GLY A 108 -26.82 -22.28 1.75
CA GLY A 108 -27.52 -23.22 0.86
C GLY A 108 -27.26 -24.67 1.25
N PHE A 109 -26.00 -24.99 1.62
CA PHE A 109 -25.65 -26.34 2.09
C PHE A 109 -26.33 -26.70 3.40
N TYR A 110 -26.28 -25.82 4.43
CA TYR A 110 -26.80 -26.15 5.77
C TYR A 110 -28.32 -25.98 5.89
N LEU A 111 -28.91 -24.98 5.27
CA LEU A 111 -30.32 -24.63 5.42
C LEU A 111 -31.16 -25.01 4.20
N GLY A 112 -30.57 -24.98 2.99
CA GLY A 112 -31.26 -25.31 1.75
C GLY A 112 -31.13 -26.77 1.30
N GLY A 113 -30.28 -27.57 1.92
CA GLY A 113 -30.00 -28.93 1.50
C GLY A 113 -29.32 -29.03 0.12
N GLU A 114 -28.72 -27.92 -0.34
CA GLU A 114 -28.02 -27.89 -1.63
C GLU A 114 -26.77 -28.75 -1.59
N GLN A 115 -26.60 -29.59 -2.63
CA GLN A 115 -25.39 -30.37 -2.81
C GLN A 115 -24.31 -29.52 -3.47
N LEU A 116 -23.20 -29.28 -2.74
CA LEU A 116 -22.04 -28.63 -3.30
C LEU A 116 -21.26 -29.58 -4.20
N GLU A 117 -20.74 -29.08 -5.31
CA GLU A 117 -19.80 -29.82 -6.13
C GLU A 117 -18.47 -30.01 -5.39
N SER A 118 -17.85 -31.18 -5.58
CA SER A 118 -16.52 -31.41 -5.04
C SER A 118 -15.49 -30.61 -5.85
N PRO A 119 -14.60 -29.81 -5.19
CA PRO A 119 -13.53 -29.15 -5.92
C PRO A 119 -12.68 -30.17 -6.70
N GLY A 120 -12.28 -29.79 -7.91
CA GLY A 120 -11.43 -30.63 -8.75
C GLY A 120 -10.00 -30.75 -8.18
N LYS A 121 -9.37 -31.91 -8.40
CA LYS A 121 -7.97 -32.15 -8.00
C LYS A 121 -7.00 -31.12 -8.57
N ILE A 122 -7.33 -30.49 -9.71
CA ILE A 122 -6.52 -29.43 -10.32
C ILE A 122 -6.40 -28.22 -9.39
N ALA A 123 -7.46 -27.85 -8.66
CA ALA A 123 -7.43 -26.76 -7.69
C ALA A 123 -6.49 -27.08 -6.52
N LEU A 124 -6.54 -28.33 -5.99
CA LEU A 124 -5.64 -28.76 -4.93
C LEU A 124 -4.18 -28.78 -5.36
N ILE A 125 -3.89 -29.30 -6.56
CA ILE A 125 -2.53 -29.32 -7.12
C ILE A 125 -2.02 -27.88 -7.29
N ALA A 126 -2.85 -26.98 -7.78
CA ALA A 126 -2.49 -25.57 -7.95
C ALA A 126 -2.21 -24.88 -6.60
N ALA A 127 -2.99 -25.19 -5.55
CA ALA A 127 -2.76 -24.67 -4.21
C ALA A 127 -1.40 -25.12 -3.65
N ILE A 128 -1.08 -26.40 -3.77
CA ILE A 128 0.19 -26.97 -3.31
C ILE A 128 1.37 -26.36 -4.09
N ILE A 129 1.28 -26.27 -5.42
CA ILE A 129 2.31 -25.67 -6.28
C ILE A 129 2.51 -24.21 -5.88
N SER A 130 1.42 -23.46 -5.60
CA SER A 130 1.51 -22.07 -5.16
C SER A 130 2.33 -21.91 -3.88
N ILE A 131 2.07 -22.76 -2.87
CA ILE A 131 2.83 -22.73 -1.60
C ILE A 131 4.31 -23.01 -1.87
N LEU A 132 4.64 -24.01 -2.67
CA LEU A 132 6.02 -24.39 -2.98
C LEU A 132 6.77 -23.26 -3.69
N ILE A 133 6.12 -22.62 -4.69
CA ILE A 133 6.73 -21.52 -5.44
C ILE A 133 6.89 -20.28 -4.53
N LYS A 134 5.89 -19.94 -3.72
CA LYS A 134 5.97 -18.80 -2.79
C LYS A 134 7.06 -19.02 -1.73
N GLU A 135 7.22 -20.22 -1.19
CA GLU A 135 8.32 -20.53 -0.25
C GLU A 135 9.69 -20.49 -0.95
N ALA A 136 9.80 -20.96 -2.19
CA ALA A 136 11.04 -20.83 -2.98
C ALA A 136 11.40 -19.36 -3.26
N LEU A 137 10.41 -18.54 -3.63
CA LEU A 137 10.58 -17.10 -3.81
C LEU A 137 11.01 -16.41 -2.51
N TYR A 138 10.38 -16.74 -1.38
CA TYR A 138 10.79 -16.25 -0.07
C TYR A 138 12.27 -16.51 0.19
N ARG A 139 12.72 -17.75 0.02
CA ARG A 139 14.13 -18.13 0.28
C ARG A 139 15.10 -17.43 -0.64
N LEU A 140 14.80 -17.38 -1.95
CA LEU A 140 15.62 -16.72 -2.96
C LEU A 140 15.74 -15.21 -2.67
N THR A 141 14.60 -14.55 -2.45
CA THR A 141 14.52 -13.11 -2.20
C THR A 141 15.20 -12.74 -0.87
N LEU A 142 15.00 -13.54 0.18
CA LEU A 142 15.64 -13.34 1.48
C LEU A 142 17.17 -13.49 1.37
N TYR A 143 17.66 -14.49 0.62
CA TYR A 143 19.08 -14.70 0.41
C TYR A 143 19.73 -13.48 -0.28
N VAL A 144 19.11 -13.00 -1.37
CA VAL A 144 19.62 -11.82 -2.10
C VAL A 144 19.50 -10.56 -1.23
N GLY A 145 18.38 -10.37 -0.52
CA GLY A 145 18.16 -9.22 0.36
C GLY A 145 19.21 -9.12 1.47
N LYS A 146 19.52 -10.24 2.12
CA LYS A 146 20.59 -10.31 3.15
C LYS A 146 21.97 -10.08 2.55
N LYS A 147 22.29 -10.71 1.41
CA LYS A 147 23.60 -10.60 0.76
C LYS A 147 23.90 -9.18 0.27
N GLU A 148 22.90 -8.50 -0.27
CA GLU A 148 23.04 -7.14 -0.80
C GLU A 148 22.66 -6.06 0.23
N ASN A 149 22.38 -6.45 1.49
CA ASN A 149 21.99 -5.59 2.61
C ASN A 149 20.85 -4.62 2.24
N SER A 150 19.76 -5.16 1.65
CA SER A 150 18.60 -4.38 1.20
C SER A 150 17.37 -4.73 2.05
N GLN A 151 16.97 -3.80 2.94
CA GLN A 151 15.78 -3.98 3.79
C GLN A 151 14.50 -4.11 2.97
N ALA A 152 14.37 -3.38 1.86
CA ALA A 152 13.22 -3.47 0.96
C ALA A 152 13.07 -4.89 0.36
N VAL A 153 14.18 -5.50 -0.09
CA VAL A 153 14.17 -6.87 -0.63
C VAL A 153 13.86 -7.89 0.46
N ILE A 154 14.36 -7.68 1.69
CA ILE A 154 14.03 -8.53 2.85
C ILE A 154 12.54 -8.42 3.19
N ALA A 155 11.98 -7.21 3.20
CA ALA A 155 10.54 -7.00 3.43
C ALA A 155 9.68 -7.71 2.35
N ASN A 156 10.07 -7.60 1.07
CA ASN A 156 9.41 -8.30 -0.03
C ASN A 156 9.49 -9.84 0.11
N ALA A 157 10.60 -10.37 0.63
CA ALA A 157 10.70 -11.80 0.93
C ALA A 157 9.65 -12.22 1.98
N TRP A 158 9.51 -11.46 3.07
CA TRP A 158 8.50 -11.76 4.09
C TRP A 158 7.07 -11.63 3.57
N HIS A 159 6.81 -10.74 2.59
CA HIS A 159 5.54 -10.69 1.89
C HIS A 159 5.23 -12.00 1.17
N HIS A 160 6.15 -12.55 0.36
CA HIS A 160 5.97 -13.87 -0.27
C HIS A 160 5.67 -14.98 0.74
N ARG A 161 6.26 -14.93 1.92
CA ARG A 161 5.99 -15.92 2.97
C ARG A 161 4.59 -15.75 3.58
N SER A 162 4.14 -14.51 3.77
CA SER A 162 2.79 -14.23 4.23
C SER A 162 1.74 -14.77 3.26
N ASP A 163 1.97 -14.60 1.95
CA ASP A 163 1.10 -15.15 0.90
C ASP A 163 1.09 -16.69 0.88
N ALA A 164 2.24 -17.31 1.17
CA ALA A 164 2.28 -18.77 1.30
C ALA A 164 1.39 -19.26 2.45
N PHE A 165 1.34 -18.53 3.58
CA PHE A 165 0.46 -18.87 4.69
C PHE A 165 -1.03 -18.72 4.33
N SER A 166 -1.42 -17.70 3.56
CA SER A 166 -2.81 -17.58 3.10
C SER A 166 -3.20 -18.75 2.18
N SER A 167 -2.31 -19.16 1.27
CA SER A 167 -2.52 -20.33 0.39
C SER A 167 -2.57 -21.67 1.15
N ILE A 168 -1.99 -21.78 2.36
CA ILE A 168 -2.18 -22.97 3.23
C ILE A 168 -3.65 -23.10 3.65
N GLY A 169 -4.29 -21.99 4.06
CA GLY A 169 -5.71 -21.99 4.40
C GLY A 169 -6.60 -22.48 3.25
N THR A 170 -6.34 -21.96 2.04
CA THR A 170 -6.99 -22.40 0.80
C THR A 170 -6.76 -23.89 0.53
N THR A 171 -5.52 -24.37 0.69
CA THR A 171 -5.17 -25.80 0.48
C THR A 171 -5.90 -26.70 1.46
N LEU A 172 -6.03 -26.32 2.73
CA LEU A 172 -6.75 -27.07 3.75
C LEU A 172 -8.26 -27.10 3.44
N GLY A 173 -8.85 -25.99 2.99
CA GLY A 173 -10.25 -25.94 2.57
C GLY A 173 -10.54 -26.86 1.40
N ILE A 174 -9.78 -26.76 0.31
CA ILE A 174 -9.92 -27.58 -0.89
C ILE A 174 -9.63 -29.07 -0.58
N GLY A 175 -8.50 -29.32 0.12
CA GLY A 175 -8.10 -30.67 0.49
C GLY A 175 -9.12 -31.38 1.40
N GLY A 176 -9.63 -30.64 2.39
CA GLY A 176 -10.70 -31.16 3.26
C GLY A 176 -11.99 -31.47 2.49
N ALA A 177 -12.38 -30.57 1.58
CA ALA A 177 -13.57 -30.78 0.74
C ALA A 177 -13.45 -32.00 -0.19
N ILE A 178 -12.23 -32.31 -0.65
CA ILE A 178 -11.99 -33.51 -1.51
C ILE A 178 -11.87 -34.80 -0.70
N LEU A 179 -11.15 -34.78 0.43
CA LEU A 179 -10.70 -35.97 1.12
C LEU A 179 -11.69 -36.48 2.17
N LEU A 180 -12.53 -35.61 2.77
CA LEU A 180 -13.42 -35.97 3.87
C LEU A 180 -14.84 -36.35 3.42
N GLY A 181 -15.14 -36.23 2.11
CA GLY A 181 -16.43 -36.67 1.54
C GLY A 181 -17.48 -35.55 1.51
N ASP A 182 -18.72 -35.94 1.12
CA ASP A 182 -19.77 -34.99 0.70
C ASP A 182 -20.18 -33.99 1.77
N ASN A 183 -20.20 -34.38 3.03
CA ASN A 183 -20.58 -33.53 4.16
C ASN A 183 -19.52 -32.43 4.43
N TRP A 184 -18.31 -32.57 3.89
CA TRP A 184 -17.19 -31.63 4.10
C TRP A 184 -16.90 -30.74 2.89
N ARG A 185 -17.68 -30.88 1.80
CA ARG A 185 -17.53 -29.99 0.61
C ARG A 185 -17.70 -28.52 0.94
N VAL A 186 -18.37 -28.22 2.03
CA VAL A 186 -18.55 -26.87 2.56
C VAL A 186 -17.24 -26.18 2.98
N LEU A 187 -16.15 -26.94 3.18
CA LEU A 187 -14.85 -26.38 3.55
C LEU A 187 -14.27 -25.50 2.45
N ASP A 188 -14.54 -25.79 1.17
CA ASP A 188 -14.10 -24.93 0.06
C ASP A 188 -14.75 -23.55 0.11
N PRO A 189 -16.09 -23.38 0.12
CA PRO A 189 -16.67 -22.05 0.26
C PRO A 189 -16.38 -21.38 1.62
N ILE A 190 -16.17 -22.12 2.71
CA ILE A 190 -15.70 -21.53 3.99
C ILE A 190 -14.31 -20.92 3.81
N ALA A 191 -13.38 -21.61 3.17
CA ALA A 191 -12.06 -21.08 2.88
C ALA A 191 -12.15 -19.83 1.97
N ALA A 192 -13.06 -19.85 0.97
CA ALA A 192 -13.33 -18.67 0.13
C ALA A 192 -13.81 -17.47 0.93
N VAL A 193 -14.71 -17.67 1.91
CA VAL A 193 -15.18 -16.60 2.81
C VAL A 193 -14.02 -16.02 3.63
N ILE A 194 -13.15 -16.87 4.18
CA ILE A 194 -12.00 -16.42 4.96
C ILE A 194 -11.05 -15.58 4.08
N VAL A 195 -10.72 -16.06 2.88
CA VAL A 195 -9.84 -15.34 1.96
C VAL A 195 -10.48 -14.03 1.49
N SER A 196 -11.78 -14.00 1.22
CA SER A 196 -12.50 -12.78 0.81
C SER A 196 -12.48 -11.70 1.89
N ILE A 197 -12.55 -12.07 3.18
CA ILE A 197 -12.38 -11.13 4.30
C ILE A 197 -10.98 -10.52 4.27
N LEU A 198 -9.95 -11.32 3.98
CA LEU A 198 -8.58 -10.79 3.85
C LEU A 198 -8.46 -9.82 2.66
N ILE A 199 -9.09 -10.13 1.51
CA ILE A 199 -9.13 -9.23 0.35
C ILE A 199 -9.80 -7.90 0.71
N VAL A 200 -10.96 -7.93 1.36
CA VAL A 200 -11.68 -6.72 1.81
C VAL A 200 -10.82 -5.91 2.79
N LYS A 201 -10.14 -6.58 3.72
CA LYS A 201 -9.21 -5.91 4.65
C LYS A 201 -8.09 -5.18 3.91
N VAL A 202 -7.45 -5.83 2.93
CA VAL A 202 -6.40 -5.21 2.10
C VAL A 202 -6.97 -4.03 1.31
N ALA A 203 -8.15 -4.18 0.71
CA ALA A 203 -8.82 -3.10 0.01
C ALA A 203 -9.05 -1.87 0.92
N PHE A 204 -9.51 -2.07 2.16
CA PHE A 204 -9.64 -0.98 3.14
C PHE A 204 -8.30 -0.33 3.46
N GLN A 205 -7.24 -1.10 3.62
CA GLN A 205 -5.89 -0.58 3.90
C GLN A 205 -5.33 0.25 2.74
N LEU A 206 -5.76 0.02 1.50
CA LEU A 206 -5.40 0.82 0.34
C LEU A 206 -6.29 2.06 0.19
N VAL A 207 -7.60 1.89 0.31
CA VAL A 207 -8.59 2.94 0.02
C VAL A 207 -8.57 4.04 1.08
N ILE A 208 -8.55 3.69 2.38
CA ILE A 208 -8.70 4.70 3.43
C ILE A 208 -7.54 5.70 3.46
N PRO A 209 -6.25 5.29 3.43
CA PRO A 209 -5.16 6.25 3.33
C PRO A 209 -5.22 7.08 2.05
N ALA A 210 -5.50 6.44 0.90
CA ALA A 210 -5.55 7.13 -0.37
C ALA A 210 -6.69 8.18 -0.43
N ILE A 211 -7.87 7.87 0.10
CA ILE A 211 -8.97 8.86 0.23
C ILE A 211 -8.55 9.98 1.18
N ASN A 212 -7.93 9.68 2.32
CA ASN A 212 -7.45 10.68 3.26
C ASN A 212 -6.46 11.65 2.59
N ASP A 213 -5.54 11.14 1.77
CA ASP A 213 -4.59 11.95 1.02
C ASP A 213 -5.28 12.82 -0.04
N LEU A 214 -6.30 12.30 -0.73
CA LEU A 214 -7.11 13.09 -1.67
C LEU A 214 -7.93 14.17 -0.97
N LEU A 215 -8.40 13.91 0.24
CA LEU A 215 -9.13 14.85 1.10
C LEU A 215 -8.21 15.79 1.89
N GLU A 216 -6.92 15.82 1.56
CA GLU A 216 -5.96 16.74 2.16
C GLU A 216 -5.81 16.56 3.69
N LYS A 217 -5.87 15.32 4.18
CA LYS A 217 -5.67 15.02 5.59
C LYS A 217 -4.30 15.51 6.05
N SER A 218 -4.26 16.12 7.24
CA SER A 218 -3.02 16.56 7.89
C SER A 218 -2.04 15.39 8.14
N LEU A 219 -0.77 15.74 8.25
CA LEU A 219 0.28 14.79 8.65
C LEU A 219 0.04 14.29 10.08
N PRO A 220 0.65 13.14 10.45
CA PRO A 220 0.59 12.67 11.83
C PRO A 220 1.14 13.71 12.82
N THR A 221 0.55 13.78 14.02
CA THR A 221 0.91 14.76 15.06
C THR A 221 2.41 14.75 15.37
N GLU A 222 3.04 13.58 15.38
CA GLU A 222 4.48 13.46 15.62
C GLU A 222 5.34 14.13 14.54
N VAL A 223 4.81 14.25 13.31
CA VAL A 223 5.48 14.97 12.21
C VAL A 223 5.24 16.46 12.34
N GLU A 224 4.02 16.89 12.66
CA GLU A 224 3.67 18.28 12.90
C GLU A 224 4.45 18.88 14.09
N ASP A 225 4.59 18.13 15.18
CA ASP A 225 5.40 18.52 16.34
C ASP A 225 6.88 18.73 15.97
N LYS A 226 7.43 17.87 15.09
CA LYS A 226 8.78 18.05 14.56
C LYS A 226 8.91 19.29 13.69
N ILE A 227 7.90 19.59 12.87
CA ILE A 227 7.88 20.82 12.05
C ILE A 227 7.91 22.04 12.97
N LEU A 228 7.03 22.08 13.98
CA LEU A 228 6.97 23.18 14.94
C LEU A 228 8.27 23.32 15.76
N SER A 229 8.89 22.20 16.16
CA SER A 229 10.18 22.20 16.84
C SER A 229 11.27 22.87 16.01
N ILE A 230 11.40 22.48 14.73
CA ILE A 230 12.39 23.05 13.81
C ILE A 230 12.18 24.57 13.62
N ILE A 231 10.92 25.01 13.52
CA ILE A 231 10.59 26.43 13.38
C ILE A 231 10.96 27.19 14.66
N ASN A 232 10.66 26.65 15.83
CA ASN A 232 10.96 27.25 17.12
C ASN A 232 12.47 27.35 17.43
N GLU A 233 13.32 26.56 16.75
CA GLU A 233 14.78 26.66 16.87
C GLU A 233 15.37 27.94 16.22
N THR A 234 14.55 28.71 15.49
CA THR A 234 15.00 29.97 14.86
C THR A 234 14.80 31.15 15.84
N PRO A 235 15.87 31.78 16.34
CA PRO A 235 15.82 32.68 17.53
C PRO A 235 14.91 33.88 17.43
N GLU A 236 14.74 34.45 16.23
CA GLU A 236 13.93 35.64 15.97
C GLU A 236 12.46 35.30 15.67
N VAL A 237 12.12 34.03 15.58
CA VAL A 237 10.77 33.56 15.29
C VAL A 237 10.03 33.26 16.59
N ARG A 238 8.78 33.68 16.66
CA ARG A 238 7.90 33.45 17.80
C ARG A 238 6.57 32.90 17.36
N ASN A 239 5.97 32.10 18.24
CA ASN A 239 4.58 31.65 18.16
C ASN A 239 4.18 31.15 16.75
N PRO A 240 4.78 30.07 16.25
CA PRO A 240 4.29 29.43 15.03
C PRO A 240 2.85 28.95 15.28
N HIS A 241 1.94 29.24 14.36
CA HIS A 241 0.52 28.91 14.47
C HIS A 241 -0.13 28.71 13.10
N ASN A 242 -1.39 28.31 13.05
CA ASN A 242 -2.10 27.99 11.81
C ASN A 242 -1.31 27.04 10.91
N LEU A 243 -0.69 26.01 11.52
CA LEU A 243 -0.02 24.97 10.77
C LEU A 243 -1.05 24.17 9.98
N CYS A 244 -0.91 24.16 8.66
CA CYS A 244 -1.65 23.29 7.76
C CYS A 244 -0.65 22.39 7.03
N THR A 245 -0.94 21.11 7.00
CA THR A 245 -0.06 20.13 6.37
C THR A 245 -0.86 19.19 5.49
N ARG A 246 -0.25 18.67 4.43
CA ARG A 246 -0.82 17.62 3.58
C ARG A 246 0.25 16.87 2.83
N ILE A 247 -0.12 15.72 2.26
CA ILE A 247 0.72 14.93 1.37
C ILE A 247 0.41 15.29 -0.09
N ILE A 248 1.46 15.46 -0.90
CA ILE A 248 1.39 15.64 -2.35
C ILE A 248 2.27 14.57 -3.01
N GLY A 249 1.68 13.42 -3.31
CA GLY A 249 2.44 12.25 -3.77
C GLY A 249 3.39 11.75 -2.68
N ASN A 250 4.70 11.82 -2.92
CA ASN A 250 5.71 11.42 -1.95
C ASN A 250 6.29 12.59 -1.14
N ASP A 251 5.80 13.81 -1.38
CA ASP A 251 6.32 15.02 -0.76
C ASP A 251 5.29 15.62 0.19
N PHE A 252 5.75 16.49 1.09
CA PHE A 252 4.90 17.22 2.01
C PHE A 252 4.63 18.64 1.52
N ALA A 253 3.42 19.14 1.81
CA ALA A 253 3.13 20.57 1.80
C ALA A 253 2.94 21.04 3.23
N ILE A 254 3.62 22.14 3.58
CA ILE A 254 3.66 22.74 4.91
C ILE A 254 3.35 24.23 4.74
N GLU A 255 2.26 24.67 5.34
CA GLU A 255 1.86 26.07 5.40
C GLU A 255 1.77 26.46 6.87
N VAL A 256 2.43 27.52 7.28
CA VAL A 256 2.48 27.93 8.68
C VAL A 256 2.67 29.43 8.81
N HIS A 257 2.05 30.03 9.82
CA HIS A 257 2.25 31.41 10.21
C HIS A 257 3.32 31.50 11.29
N ILE A 258 4.21 32.47 11.15
CA ILE A 258 5.26 32.79 12.13
C ILE A 258 5.22 34.27 12.49
N ARG A 259 5.60 34.60 13.70
CA ARG A 259 5.69 35.98 14.15
C ARG A 259 7.14 36.42 14.35
N VAL A 260 7.43 37.61 13.90
CA VAL A 260 8.75 38.27 14.01
C VAL A 260 8.56 39.68 14.56
N ASP A 261 9.65 40.33 14.99
CA ASP A 261 9.60 41.73 15.36
C ASP A 261 9.12 42.59 14.17
N GLY A 262 8.09 43.39 14.38
CA GLY A 262 7.50 44.27 13.36
C GLY A 262 8.43 45.34 12.82
N GLN A 263 9.58 45.60 13.46
CA GLN A 263 10.55 46.59 13.05
C GLN A 263 11.66 46.02 12.15
N ILE A 264 11.73 44.71 11.94
CA ILE A 264 12.73 44.15 11.03
C ILE A 264 12.43 44.51 9.58
N THR A 265 13.46 44.53 8.77
CA THR A 265 13.30 44.76 7.33
C THR A 265 12.70 43.56 6.63
N VAL A 266 12.02 43.79 5.50
CA VAL A 266 11.51 42.68 4.65
C VAL A 266 12.64 41.73 4.23
N SER A 267 13.85 42.25 3.98
CA SER A 267 15.04 41.46 3.67
C SER A 267 15.38 40.48 4.81
N ARG A 268 15.37 40.99 6.06
CA ARG A 268 15.66 40.14 7.23
C ARG A 268 14.58 39.09 7.44
N ALA A 269 13.31 39.45 7.31
CA ALA A 269 12.19 38.52 7.38
C ALA A 269 12.34 37.42 6.32
N HIS A 270 12.71 37.74 5.08
CA HIS A 270 12.96 36.80 4.01
C HIS A 270 14.14 35.87 4.31
N GLU A 271 15.24 36.38 4.89
CA GLU A 271 16.35 35.50 5.32
C GLU A 271 15.90 34.44 6.35
N LEU A 272 15.10 34.86 7.34
CA LEU A 272 14.54 33.93 8.33
C LEU A 272 13.66 32.84 7.68
N THR A 273 12.79 33.21 6.72
CA THR A 273 11.99 32.21 6.01
C THR A 273 12.86 31.26 5.23
N LYS A 274 13.94 31.74 4.57
CA LYS A 274 14.90 30.87 3.87
C LYS A 274 15.64 29.91 4.79
N GLU A 275 16.00 30.36 5.98
CA GLU A 275 16.64 29.51 6.99
C GLU A 275 15.71 28.36 7.41
N ILE A 276 14.45 28.70 7.74
CA ILE A 276 13.43 27.71 8.13
C ILE A 276 13.17 26.74 6.98
N GLU A 277 12.95 27.26 5.75
CA GLU A 277 12.75 26.41 4.56
C GLU A 277 13.90 25.42 4.36
N SER A 278 15.14 25.89 4.51
CA SER A 278 16.32 25.04 4.36
C SER A 278 16.36 23.92 5.40
N LYS A 279 16.07 24.24 6.68
CA LYS A 279 16.00 23.24 7.76
C LYS A 279 14.90 22.21 7.52
N LEU A 280 13.72 22.66 7.12
CA LEU A 280 12.58 21.78 6.83
C LEU A 280 12.86 20.88 5.62
N ARG A 281 13.42 21.43 4.52
CA ARG A 281 13.80 20.63 3.34
C ARG A 281 14.91 19.63 3.64
N LEU A 282 15.85 19.97 4.50
CA LEU A 282 16.89 19.04 4.93
C LEU A 282 16.30 17.85 5.68
N LYS A 283 15.23 18.07 6.46
CA LYS A 283 14.58 17.04 7.27
C LYS A 283 13.56 16.21 6.49
N PHE A 284 12.73 16.85 5.66
CA PHE A 284 11.55 16.24 5.03
C PHE A 284 11.70 16.03 3.52
N GLY A 285 12.81 16.46 2.93
CA GLY A 285 13.10 16.28 1.51
C GLY A 285 13.12 17.60 0.72
N PRO A 286 13.95 17.66 -0.35
CA PRO A 286 14.15 18.88 -1.12
C PRO A 286 12.91 19.36 -1.90
N ALA A 287 11.98 18.44 -2.21
CA ALA A 287 10.76 18.74 -2.94
C ALA A 287 9.58 19.18 -2.05
N THR A 288 9.77 19.22 -0.71
CA THR A 288 8.76 19.71 0.23
C THR A 288 8.31 21.11 -0.15
N HIS A 289 7.00 21.29 -0.35
CA HIS A 289 6.38 22.59 -0.60
C HIS A 289 6.19 23.32 0.73
N ILE A 290 6.77 24.54 0.86
CA ILE A 290 6.75 25.27 2.12
C ILE A 290 6.26 26.69 1.85
N VAL A 291 5.25 27.11 2.60
CA VAL A 291 4.71 28.47 2.62
C VAL A 291 4.79 29.00 4.05
N LEU A 292 5.55 30.08 4.25
CA LEU A 292 5.67 30.75 5.52
C LEU A 292 4.99 32.13 5.43
N HIS A 293 3.91 32.31 6.18
CA HIS A 293 3.27 33.61 6.34
C HIS A 293 3.88 34.32 7.53
N VAL A 294 4.49 35.50 7.28
CA VAL A 294 5.17 36.28 8.32
C VAL A 294 4.25 37.34 8.85
N GLU A 295 4.02 37.33 10.15
CA GLU A 295 3.21 38.32 10.89
C GLU A 295 4.09 39.11 11.89
N PRO A 296 3.75 40.37 12.23
CA PRO A 296 4.38 41.06 13.34
C PRO A 296 3.95 40.45 14.69
N ILE A 297 4.84 40.48 15.69
CA ILE A 297 4.50 40.14 17.07
C ILE A 297 3.41 41.11 17.51
N LYS A 298 2.28 40.58 17.98
CA LYS A 298 1.23 41.43 18.55
C LYS A 298 1.71 41.99 19.88
N GLU A 299 1.88 43.32 19.93
CA GLU A 299 2.03 44.01 21.23
C GLU A 299 0.82 43.68 22.09
N LYS A 300 1.03 43.26 23.34
CA LYS A 300 -0.07 43.26 24.33
C LYS A 300 -0.57 44.69 24.41
N LYS A 301 -1.77 44.97 23.92
CA LYS A 301 -2.48 46.15 24.35
C LYS A 301 -2.73 45.95 25.85
N ASP A 302 -2.08 46.74 26.68
CA ASP A 302 -2.43 46.88 28.10
C ASP A 302 -3.88 47.31 28.12
N GLU A 303 -4.76 46.42 28.62
CA GLU A 303 -6.11 46.75 29.04
C GLU A 303 -6.09 47.34 30.45
#